data_6b7cbfd234bf371c707fca82c2045a01
#
_entry.id   6b7cbfd234bf371c707fca82c2045a01
#
_cell.length_a   1.000
_cell.length_b   1.000
_cell.length_c   1.000
_cell.angle_alpha   90.00
_cell.angle_beta   90.00
_cell.angle_gamma   90.00
#
_symmetry.space_group_name_H-M   'P 1'
#
loop_
_entity.id
_entity.type
_entity.pdbx_description
1 polymer ?
#
loop_
_entity_poly.entity_id
_entity_poly.type
_entity_poly.pdbx_seq_one_letter_code
_entity_poly.pdbx_strand_id
1 'polypeptide(L)'
;MIISFSPIDEQAANEFVRWRYEPPYDIYNLEDLVESIQYALDPQYNYTAMRDEKGMLVGFCSFGDDGQVPGGDYNKDSLDIGMGIHPDFTGQGQGSSFVREVLDYAQWKFQPATFRVTIAAFNQRARHVWEKNGFQQVQTFTHQNSKREFGVFIKAADTQANNHE
;
A
#
# COMPACT_ATOMS: atom_id res chain seq x y z
N MET A 1 -3.77 -3.66 18.19
CA MET A 1 -4.31 -4.54 17.14
C MET A 1 -3.18 -5.38 16.58
N ILE A 2 -3.33 -6.68 16.58
CA ILE A 2 -2.37 -7.59 16.00
C ILE A 2 -2.83 -7.92 14.59
N ILE A 3 -1.97 -7.68 13.60
CA ILE A 3 -2.29 -7.88 12.18
C ILE A 3 -1.63 -9.16 11.69
N SER A 4 -2.43 -10.03 11.07
CA SER A 4 -1.92 -11.17 10.32
C SER A 4 -2.01 -10.93 8.83
N PHE A 5 -1.03 -11.42 8.09
CA PHE A 5 -0.91 -11.26 6.64
C PHE A 5 -1.06 -12.62 5.97
N SER A 6 -1.86 -12.67 4.93
CA SER A 6 -2.04 -13.88 4.12
C SER A 6 -2.30 -13.50 2.66
N PRO A 7 -1.95 -14.36 1.69
CA PRO A 7 -2.31 -14.08 0.31
C PRO A 7 -3.80 -13.78 0.21
N ILE A 8 -4.15 -12.83 -0.68
CA ILE A 8 -5.55 -12.45 -0.85
C ILE A 8 -6.36 -13.65 -1.30
N ASP A 9 -7.49 -13.87 -0.66
CA ASP A 9 -8.45 -14.89 -1.07
C ASP A 9 -9.68 -14.24 -1.71
N GLU A 10 -10.54 -15.07 -2.29
CA GLU A 10 -11.73 -14.60 -2.99
C GLU A 10 -12.67 -13.81 -2.05
N GLN A 11 -12.82 -14.26 -0.81
CA GLN A 11 -13.64 -13.56 0.18
C GLN A 11 -13.11 -12.16 0.45
N ALA A 12 -11.82 -12.02 0.71
CA ALA A 12 -11.20 -10.73 0.98
C ALA A 12 -11.25 -9.80 -0.24
N ALA A 13 -11.00 -10.34 -1.44
CA ALA A 13 -11.12 -9.56 -2.67
C ALA A 13 -12.52 -9.03 -2.87
N ASN A 14 -13.54 -9.89 -2.71
CA ASN A 14 -14.94 -9.49 -2.80
C ASN A 14 -15.31 -8.41 -1.78
N GLU A 15 -14.71 -8.45 -0.61
CA GLU A 15 -14.99 -7.50 0.45
C GLU A 15 -14.34 -6.13 0.17
N PHE A 16 -13.01 -6.08 -0.07
CA PHE A 16 -12.35 -4.80 -0.15
C PHE A 16 -12.73 -4.00 -1.41
N VAL A 17 -13.08 -4.64 -2.52
CA VAL A 17 -13.50 -3.93 -3.73
C VAL A 17 -14.80 -3.16 -3.53
N ARG A 18 -15.57 -3.48 -2.49
CA ARG A 18 -16.82 -2.80 -2.13
C ARG A 18 -16.65 -1.69 -1.11
N TRP A 19 -15.45 -1.51 -0.58
CA TRP A 19 -15.19 -0.42 0.35
C TRP A 19 -15.45 0.92 -0.32
N ARG A 20 -16.02 1.86 0.45
CA ARG A 20 -16.32 3.21 -0.03
C ARG A 20 -15.73 4.23 0.92
N TYR A 21 -15.00 5.17 0.33
CA TYR A 21 -14.34 6.25 1.04
C TYR A 21 -15.08 7.55 0.81
N GLU A 22 -15.08 8.41 1.83
CA GLU A 22 -15.64 9.74 1.75
C GLU A 22 -14.76 10.67 0.90
N PRO A 23 -15.38 11.70 0.24
CA PRO A 23 -14.58 12.70 -0.45
C PRO A 23 -13.55 13.37 0.46
N PRO A 24 -12.35 13.70 -0.01
CA PRO A 24 -11.87 13.59 -1.39
C PRO A 24 -11.27 12.21 -1.75
N TYR A 25 -11.39 11.22 -0.87
CA TYR A 25 -10.78 9.90 -1.04
C TYR A 25 -11.66 8.94 -1.87
N ASP A 26 -12.82 9.40 -2.29
CA ASP A 26 -13.75 8.64 -3.14
C ASP A 26 -13.17 8.28 -4.51
N ILE A 27 -12.08 8.93 -4.93
CA ILE A 27 -11.34 8.53 -6.14
C ILE A 27 -10.78 7.12 -6.07
N TYR A 28 -10.60 6.58 -4.86
CA TYR A 28 -10.11 5.22 -4.66
C TYR A 28 -11.24 4.17 -4.69
N ASN A 29 -12.50 4.61 -4.77
CA ASN A 29 -13.61 3.69 -4.89
C ASN A 29 -13.57 2.97 -6.23
N LEU A 30 -13.68 1.65 -6.19
CA LEU A 30 -13.63 0.81 -7.39
C LEU A 30 -15.04 0.69 -7.99
N GLU A 31 -15.12 0.84 -9.31
CA GLU A 31 -16.41 0.80 -10.03
C GLU A 31 -16.66 -0.54 -10.69
N ASP A 32 -15.67 -1.08 -11.42
CA ASP A 32 -15.77 -2.40 -12.03
C ASP A 32 -15.32 -3.46 -11.02
N LEU A 33 -16.30 -4.01 -10.30
CA LEU A 33 -16.01 -4.96 -9.21
C LEU A 33 -15.46 -6.29 -9.73
N VAL A 34 -15.98 -6.79 -10.85
CA VAL A 34 -15.54 -8.07 -11.43
C VAL A 34 -14.08 -7.98 -11.86
N GLU A 35 -13.73 -6.94 -12.60
CA GLU A 35 -12.36 -6.71 -13.06
C GLU A 35 -11.42 -6.51 -11.88
N SER A 36 -11.84 -5.74 -10.88
CA SER A 36 -11.03 -5.48 -9.68
C SER A 36 -10.77 -6.73 -8.87
N ILE A 37 -11.76 -7.63 -8.75
CA ILE A 37 -11.59 -8.91 -8.06
C ILE A 37 -10.60 -9.78 -8.82
N GLN A 38 -10.74 -9.90 -10.13
CA GLN A 38 -9.82 -10.68 -10.97
C GLN A 38 -8.39 -10.15 -10.87
N TYR A 39 -8.23 -8.84 -10.89
CA TYR A 39 -6.94 -8.18 -10.75
C TYR A 39 -6.31 -8.52 -9.39
N ALA A 40 -7.07 -8.40 -8.31
CA ALA A 40 -6.57 -8.68 -6.96
C ALA A 40 -6.18 -10.14 -6.76
N LEU A 41 -6.85 -11.06 -7.45
CA LEU A 41 -6.56 -12.49 -7.34
C LEU A 41 -5.41 -12.95 -8.24
N ASP A 42 -4.92 -12.09 -9.14
CA ASP A 42 -3.79 -12.40 -10.00
C ASP A 42 -2.50 -12.43 -9.17
N PRO A 43 -1.82 -13.59 -9.08
CA PRO A 43 -0.66 -13.74 -8.20
C PRO A 43 0.52 -12.81 -8.55
N GLN A 44 0.59 -12.28 -9.77
CA GLN A 44 1.68 -11.38 -10.14
C GLN A 44 1.70 -10.07 -9.34
N TYR A 45 0.56 -9.64 -8.79
CA TYR A 45 0.45 -8.38 -8.06
C TYR A 45 0.63 -8.53 -6.54
N ASN A 46 0.77 -9.74 -6.04
CA ASN A 46 1.04 -10.03 -4.63
C ASN A 46 0.07 -9.32 -3.68
N TYR A 47 -1.23 -9.30 -4.01
CA TYR A 47 -2.22 -8.78 -3.09
C TYR A 47 -2.27 -9.65 -1.83
N THR A 48 -2.29 -8.98 -0.70
CA THR A 48 -2.16 -9.59 0.62
C THR A 48 -3.24 -9.04 1.53
N ALA A 49 -3.98 -9.93 2.18
CA ALA A 49 -5.02 -9.56 3.14
C ALA A 49 -4.40 -9.26 4.50
N MET A 50 -4.88 -8.20 5.13
CA MET A 50 -4.52 -7.81 6.49
C MET A 50 -5.74 -8.01 7.38
N ARG A 51 -5.63 -8.92 8.35
CA ARG A 51 -6.72 -9.22 9.27
C ARG A 51 -6.29 -9.00 10.72
N ASP A 52 -7.24 -8.57 11.54
CA ASP A 52 -7.02 -8.44 12.97
C ASP A 52 -7.10 -9.80 13.68
N GLU A 53 -6.97 -9.80 15.01
CA GLU A 53 -7.00 -11.00 15.84
C GLU A 53 -8.35 -11.71 15.85
N LYS A 54 -9.41 -11.05 15.38
CA LYS A 54 -10.75 -11.62 15.23
C LYS A 54 -11.01 -12.16 13.83
N GLY A 55 -10.04 -12.03 12.93
CA GLY A 55 -10.17 -12.43 11.53
C GLY A 55 -10.86 -11.40 10.64
N MET A 56 -11.17 -10.19 11.15
CA MET A 56 -11.76 -9.12 10.36
C MET A 56 -10.75 -8.56 9.38
N LEU A 57 -11.16 -8.35 8.12
CA LEU A 57 -10.32 -7.70 7.12
C LEU A 57 -10.22 -6.21 7.44
N VAL A 58 -9.03 -5.76 7.80
CA VAL A 58 -8.76 -4.36 8.18
C VAL A 58 -8.00 -3.59 7.11
N GLY A 59 -7.41 -4.28 6.15
CA GLY A 59 -6.68 -3.67 5.06
C GLY A 59 -6.20 -4.69 4.05
N PHE A 60 -5.56 -4.18 3.03
CA PHE A 60 -4.82 -4.99 2.06
C PHE A 60 -3.55 -4.26 1.66
N CYS A 61 -2.59 -5.00 1.16
CA CYS A 61 -1.40 -4.43 0.52
C CYS A 61 -1.05 -5.21 -0.72
N SER A 62 -0.29 -4.60 -1.60
CA SER A 62 0.25 -5.21 -2.81
C SER A 62 1.73 -4.89 -2.93
N PHE A 63 2.47 -5.76 -3.60
CA PHE A 63 3.91 -5.60 -3.72
C PHE A 63 4.33 -5.82 -5.18
N GLY A 64 5.04 -4.85 -5.72
CA GLY A 64 5.50 -4.87 -7.09
C GLY A 64 4.84 -3.82 -7.97
N ASP A 65 4.67 -4.12 -9.25
CA ASP A 65 4.27 -3.16 -10.28
C ASP A 65 2.91 -2.51 -10.05
N ASP A 66 2.03 -3.14 -9.27
CA ASP A 66 0.74 -2.55 -8.90
C ASP A 66 0.88 -1.18 -8.22
N GLY A 67 1.95 -0.99 -7.46
CA GLY A 67 2.22 0.27 -6.78
C GLY A 67 2.74 1.38 -7.69
N GLN A 68 3.01 1.10 -8.96
CA GLN A 68 3.54 2.08 -9.91
C GLN A 68 2.42 2.81 -10.63
N VAL A 69 2.63 4.10 -10.86
CA VAL A 69 1.69 4.95 -11.61
C VAL A 69 2.37 5.43 -12.90
N PRO A 70 1.69 5.33 -14.06
CA PRO A 70 2.26 5.77 -15.33
C PRO A 70 2.70 7.23 -15.30
N GLY A 71 3.93 7.48 -15.73
CA GLY A 71 4.56 8.80 -15.73
C GLY A 71 5.68 8.96 -14.71
N GLY A 72 5.74 8.08 -13.71
CA GLY A 72 6.83 8.07 -12.73
C GLY A 72 8.08 7.36 -13.24
N ASP A 73 9.21 7.67 -12.61
CA ASP A 73 10.48 6.98 -12.85
C ASP A 73 10.64 5.86 -11.82
N TYR A 74 10.58 4.62 -12.31
CA TYR A 74 10.71 3.41 -11.50
C TYR A 74 11.94 2.58 -11.89
N ASN A 75 12.95 3.23 -12.50
CA ASN A 75 14.13 2.54 -13.03
C ASN A 75 15.05 1.98 -11.93
N LYS A 76 15.05 2.59 -10.75
CA LYS A 76 15.85 2.07 -9.63
C LYS A 76 15.15 0.87 -9.02
N ASP A 77 15.92 -0.16 -8.70
CA ASP A 77 15.41 -1.35 -8.03
C ASP A 77 14.91 -0.99 -6.63
N SER A 78 13.65 -1.31 -6.39
CA SER A 78 12.99 -1.02 -5.13
C SER A 78 11.71 -1.85 -5.04
N LEU A 79 11.27 -2.18 -3.82
CA LEU A 79 9.99 -2.83 -3.64
C LEU A 79 8.89 -1.78 -3.58
N ASP A 80 8.03 -1.76 -4.60
CA ASP A 80 6.86 -0.89 -4.63
C ASP A 80 5.75 -1.47 -3.76
N ILE A 81 5.12 -0.62 -2.95
CA ILE A 81 4.05 -1.01 -2.02
C ILE A 81 2.79 -0.23 -2.37
N GLY A 82 1.68 -0.97 -2.53
CA GLY A 82 0.32 -0.42 -2.51
C GLY A 82 -0.36 -0.82 -1.22
N MET A 83 -1.24 0.03 -0.70
CA MET A 83 -1.96 -0.25 0.54
C MET A 83 -3.31 0.43 0.56
N GLY A 84 -4.32 -0.30 1.03
CA GLY A 84 -5.64 0.24 1.35
C GLY A 84 -6.04 -0.19 2.75
N ILE A 85 -6.67 0.72 3.49
CA ILE A 85 -7.16 0.48 4.84
C ILE A 85 -8.69 0.54 4.82
N HIS A 86 -9.34 -0.36 5.57
CA HIS A 86 -10.78 -0.36 5.73
C HIS A 86 -11.27 1.05 6.12
N PRO A 87 -12.35 1.55 5.49
CA PRO A 87 -12.80 2.93 5.72
C PRO A 87 -13.04 3.28 7.19
N ASP A 88 -13.47 2.34 8.00
CA ASP A 88 -13.74 2.56 9.43
C ASP A 88 -12.47 2.84 10.23
N PHE A 89 -11.30 2.50 9.69
CA PHE A 89 -10.01 2.72 10.38
C PHE A 89 -9.24 3.91 9.82
N THR A 90 -9.75 4.58 8.79
CA THR A 90 -9.10 5.76 8.22
C THR A 90 -9.37 7.00 9.05
N GLY A 91 -8.37 7.90 9.12
CA GLY A 91 -8.53 9.19 9.80
C GLY A 91 -8.58 9.10 11.33
N GLN A 92 -8.18 7.99 11.93
CA GLN A 92 -8.24 7.77 13.37
C GLN A 92 -6.85 7.66 14.03
N GLY A 93 -5.80 8.09 13.32
CA GLY A 93 -4.43 8.05 13.85
C GLY A 93 -3.77 6.68 13.82
N GLN A 94 -4.41 5.68 13.21
CA GLN A 94 -3.90 4.30 13.14
C GLN A 94 -3.04 4.01 11.91
N GLY A 95 -3.06 4.89 10.90
CA GLY A 95 -2.39 4.65 9.63
C GLY A 95 -0.90 4.39 9.76
N SER A 96 -0.22 5.10 10.63
CA SER A 96 1.22 4.92 10.87
C SER A 96 1.55 3.52 11.40
N SER A 97 0.70 2.98 12.26
CA SER A 97 0.83 1.63 12.80
C SER A 97 0.63 0.58 11.70
N PHE A 98 -0.37 0.76 10.84
CA PHE A 98 -0.58 -0.14 9.69
C PHE A 98 0.62 -0.13 8.74
N VAL A 99 1.17 1.04 8.43
CA VAL A 99 2.36 1.15 7.57
C VAL A 99 3.54 0.38 8.19
N ARG A 100 3.77 0.53 9.48
CA ARG A 100 4.86 -0.18 10.15
C ARG A 100 4.70 -1.71 10.04
N GLU A 101 3.48 -2.21 10.25
CA GLU A 101 3.20 -3.64 10.12
C GLU A 101 3.44 -4.13 8.69
N VAL A 102 3.03 -3.35 7.68
CA VAL A 102 3.27 -3.69 6.27
C VAL A 102 4.77 -3.73 5.96
N LEU A 103 5.53 -2.76 6.46
CA LEU A 103 6.98 -2.73 6.26
C LEU A 103 7.69 -3.92 6.90
N ASP A 104 7.30 -4.29 8.11
CA ASP A 104 7.87 -5.45 8.79
C ASP A 104 7.58 -6.74 8.02
N TYR A 105 6.34 -6.91 7.57
CA TYR A 105 5.97 -8.05 6.74
C TYR A 105 6.75 -8.09 5.42
N ALA A 106 6.84 -6.95 4.73
CA ALA A 106 7.53 -6.86 3.46
C ALA A 106 9.04 -7.14 3.60
N GLN A 107 9.63 -6.67 4.69
CA GLN A 107 11.04 -6.94 4.99
C GLN A 107 11.27 -8.42 5.20
N TRP A 108 10.41 -9.06 5.97
CA TRP A 108 10.51 -10.50 6.22
C TRP A 108 10.35 -11.32 4.95
N LYS A 109 9.38 -10.98 4.11
CA LYS A 109 9.02 -11.80 2.95
C LYS A 109 9.91 -11.56 1.74
N PHE A 110 10.25 -10.31 1.44
CA PHE A 110 10.93 -9.94 0.20
C PHE A 110 12.38 -9.51 0.39
N GLN A 111 12.76 -9.07 1.57
CA GLN A 111 14.11 -8.62 1.92
C GLN A 111 14.66 -7.58 0.92
N PRO A 112 13.91 -6.51 0.59
CA PRO A 112 14.38 -5.50 -0.34
C PRO A 112 15.44 -4.62 0.30
N ALA A 113 16.27 -4.00 -0.54
CA ALA A 113 17.21 -2.97 -0.07
C ALA A 113 16.50 -1.63 0.14
N THR A 114 15.44 -1.36 -0.63
CA THR A 114 14.71 -0.10 -0.62
C THR A 114 13.23 -0.34 -0.82
N PHE A 115 12.42 0.40 -0.07
CA PHE A 115 10.95 0.47 -0.26
C PHE A 115 10.60 1.74 -1.02
N ARG A 116 9.55 1.67 -1.83
CA ARG A 116 9.05 2.81 -2.60
C ARG A 116 7.52 2.84 -2.56
N VAL A 117 6.95 4.04 -2.39
CA VAL A 117 5.51 4.25 -2.47
C VAL A 117 5.23 5.44 -3.37
N THR A 118 4.12 5.38 -4.09
CA THR A 118 3.63 6.47 -4.92
C THR A 118 2.33 6.97 -4.34
N ILE A 119 2.26 8.26 -4.04
CA ILE A 119 1.14 8.87 -3.32
C ILE A 119 0.61 10.04 -4.14
N ALA A 120 -0.71 10.09 -4.32
CA ALA A 120 -1.36 11.24 -4.95
C ALA A 120 -1.11 12.51 -4.12
N ALA A 121 -0.77 13.60 -4.80
CA ALA A 121 -0.36 14.85 -4.13
C ALA A 121 -1.44 15.40 -3.19
N PHE A 122 -2.74 15.21 -3.51
CA PHE A 122 -3.83 15.65 -2.65
C PHE A 122 -3.90 14.87 -1.33
N ASN A 123 -3.37 13.64 -1.30
CA ASN A 123 -3.52 12.72 -0.17
C ASN A 123 -2.50 13.02 0.93
N GLN A 124 -2.70 14.14 1.63
CA GLN A 124 -1.81 14.57 2.70
C GLN A 124 -1.81 13.60 3.88
N ARG A 125 -2.92 12.92 4.10
CA ARG A 125 -3.06 11.93 5.17
C ARG A 125 -2.12 10.74 4.95
N ALA A 126 -2.10 10.18 3.74
CA ALA A 126 -1.17 9.12 3.38
C ALA A 126 0.28 9.60 3.42
N ARG A 127 0.56 10.76 2.83
CA ARG A 127 1.89 11.35 2.86
C ARG A 127 2.43 11.45 4.28
N HIS A 128 1.62 11.94 5.20
CA HIS A 128 2.02 12.12 6.59
C HIS A 128 2.40 10.78 7.25
N VAL A 129 1.60 9.73 7.07
CA VAL A 129 1.88 8.43 7.71
C VAL A 129 3.10 7.74 7.13
N TRP A 130 3.34 7.86 5.83
CA TRP A 130 4.54 7.29 5.19
C TRP A 130 5.79 8.07 5.59
N GLU A 131 5.76 9.41 5.58
CA GLU A 131 6.87 10.25 6.03
C GLU A 131 7.21 9.98 7.49
N LYS A 132 6.20 9.79 8.35
CA LYS A 132 6.39 9.46 9.76
C LYS A 132 7.12 8.11 9.92
N ASN A 133 7.01 7.22 8.94
CA ASN A 133 7.71 5.94 8.93
C ASN A 133 9.06 5.99 8.20
N GLY A 134 9.57 7.18 7.90
CA GLY A 134 10.92 7.37 7.39
C GLY A 134 11.02 7.51 5.87
N PHE A 135 9.92 7.62 5.15
CA PHE A 135 9.93 7.83 3.71
C PHE A 135 10.24 9.28 3.37
N GLN A 136 11.01 9.49 2.30
CA GLN A 136 11.37 10.80 1.78
C GLN A 136 10.98 10.92 0.32
N GLN A 137 10.40 12.04 -0.05
CA GLN A 137 10.00 12.32 -1.43
C GLN A 137 11.22 12.50 -2.32
N VAL A 138 11.26 11.80 -3.46
CA VAL A 138 12.35 11.87 -4.42
C VAL A 138 11.90 12.33 -5.79
N GLN A 139 10.60 12.34 -6.07
CA GLN A 139 10.08 12.72 -7.37
C GLN A 139 8.66 13.27 -7.25
N THR A 140 8.31 14.19 -8.14
CA THR A 140 6.94 14.62 -8.44
C THR A 140 6.70 14.44 -9.92
N PHE A 141 5.53 13.93 -10.30
CA PHE A 141 5.16 13.79 -11.71
C PHE A 141 3.65 13.93 -11.88
N THR A 142 3.22 14.15 -13.12
CA THR A 142 1.81 14.26 -13.48
C THR A 142 1.40 13.04 -14.29
N HIS A 143 0.35 12.35 -13.85
CA HIS A 143 -0.28 11.28 -14.64
C HIS A 143 -1.02 11.91 -15.81
N GLN A 144 -0.65 11.55 -17.05
CA GLN A 144 -1.14 12.25 -18.25
C GLN A 144 -2.66 12.14 -18.43
N ASN A 145 -3.22 10.96 -18.18
CA ASN A 145 -4.63 10.73 -18.44
C ASN A 145 -5.55 11.43 -17.43
N SER A 146 -5.23 11.34 -16.15
CA SER A 146 -6.04 11.93 -15.08
C SER A 146 -5.69 13.38 -14.78
N LYS A 147 -4.52 13.87 -15.24
CA LYS A 147 -3.97 15.18 -14.89
C LYS A 147 -3.64 15.34 -13.41
N ARG A 148 -3.65 14.25 -12.64
CA ARG A 148 -3.32 14.26 -11.21
C ARG A 148 -1.81 14.25 -11.00
N GLU A 149 -1.37 14.96 -9.97
CA GLU A 149 0.01 14.93 -9.53
C GLU A 149 0.24 13.85 -8.49
N PHE A 150 1.40 13.21 -8.56
CA PHE A 150 1.85 12.18 -7.65
C PHE A 150 3.25 12.47 -7.15
N GLY A 151 3.54 12.00 -5.95
CA GLY A 151 4.90 11.96 -5.42
C GLY A 151 5.38 10.54 -5.27
N VAL A 152 6.66 10.32 -5.55
CA VAL A 152 7.35 9.07 -5.27
C VAL A 152 8.21 9.26 -4.03
N PHE A 153 8.06 8.33 -3.08
CA PHE A 153 8.75 8.36 -1.79
C PHE A 153 9.53 7.08 -1.61
N ILE A 154 10.73 7.17 -1.05
CA ILE A 154 11.57 6.01 -0.80
C ILE A 154 12.04 5.95 0.65
N LYS A 155 12.34 4.74 1.09
CA LYS A 155 12.98 4.46 2.36
C LYS A 155 13.95 3.30 2.17
N ALA A 156 15.21 3.47 2.61
CA ALA A 156 16.13 2.34 2.71
C ALA A 156 15.59 1.35 3.74
N ALA A 157 15.65 0.07 3.42
CA ALA A 157 15.28 -0.96 4.38
C ALA A 157 16.24 -0.92 5.56
N ASP A 158 15.72 -1.17 6.76
CA ASP A 158 16.57 -1.28 7.93
C ASP A 158 17.55 -2.43 7.70
N THR A 159 18.85 -2.13 7.82
CA THR A 159 19.83 -3.21 7.90
C THR A 159 19.46 -4.01 9.14
N GLN A 160 19.03 -5.25 8.93
CA GLN A 160 18.95 -6.16 10.06
C GLN A 160 20.34 -6.20 10.65
N ALA A 161 20.47 -5.67 11.86
CA ALA A 161 21.67 -5.92 12.62
C ALA A 161 21.88 -7.43 12.57
N ASN A 162 23.04 -7.86 12.03
CA ASN A 162 23.41 -9.26 12.02
C ASN A 162 23.66 -9.67 13.46
N ASN A 163 22.59 -9.86 14.20
CA ASN A 163 22.62 -10.46 15.53
C ASN A 163 22.60 -11.97 15.36
N HIS A 164 23.51 -12.46 14.56
CA HIS A 164 23.81 -13.87 14.46
C HIS A 164 25.18 -14.10 15.13
N GLU A 165 25.16 -13.99 16.44
CA GLU A 165 26.18 -14.61 17.26
C GLU A 165 25.56 -15.81 17.96
#